data_41d37ce483ecfad68f2c1e5af904a59e
#
_entry.id   41d37ce483ecfad68f2c1e5af904a59e
#
_cell.length_a   1.000
_cell.length_b   1.000
_cell.length_c   1.000
_cell.angle_alpha   90.00
_cell.angle_beta   90.00
_cell.angle_gamma   90.00
#
_symmetry.space_group_name_H-M   'P 1'
#
loop_
_entity.id
_entity.type
_entity.pdbx_description
1 polymer ?
#
loop_
_entity_poly.entity_id
_entity_poly.type
_entity_poly.pdbx_seq_one_letter_code
_entity_poly.pdbx_strand_id
1 'polypeptide(L)'
;MAGKYESTSKKKKKWPWIVGILIALIIAVLLFLYFYHTDPGTPTLIVETPQKLSASQTEEFTLDVTVSALGEARYPAMSMSVSFDSSRLEFLGVEEGNIFILSDENSTGQQLPDWSCNVQNSNDTGRINVMYLDMTGGKNAFTKELLAEEDNVVLRLKFRLRGSVRPGDVLDLIVEDAVFAASDETQSLAMTTDTLKVKNGRLVIGE
;
A
#
# COMPACT_ATOMS: atom_id res chain seq x y z
N MET A 1 16.23 32.36 -83.27
CA MET A 1 16.70 31.30 -82.33
C MET A 1 16.22 31.67 -80.96
N ALA A 2 15.19 30.97 -80.42
CA ALA A 2 14.63 31.22 -79.10
C ALA A 2 15.14 30.19 -78.16
N GLY A 3 15.92 30.63 -77.16
CA GLY A 3 16.45 29.77 -76.09
C GLY A 3 15.36 29.50 -75.08
N LYS A 4 15.10 28.21 -74.80
CA LYS A 4 14.18 27.70 -73.81
C LYS A 4 14.91 27.67 -72.46
N TYR A 5 14.50 28.52 -71.52
CA TYR A 5 14.98 28.40 -70.14
C TYR A 5 14.15 27.33 -69.42
N GLU A 6 14.79 26.20 -69.05
CA GLU A 6 14.22 25.22 -68.13
C GLU A 6 14.40 25.66 -66.69
N SER A 7 13.30 25.93 -66.01
CA SER A 7 13.25 26.20 -64.58
C SER A 7 13.29 24.89 -63.79
N THR A 8 14.44 24.54 -63.26
CA THR A 8 14.57 23.40 -62.32
C THR A 8 14.06 23.79 -60.95
N SER A 9 12.79 23.42 -60.68
CA SER A 9 12.21 23.51 -59.34
C SER A 9 12.92 22.54 -58.38
N LYS A 10 13.77 23.08 -57.49
CA LYS A 10 14.41 22.31 -56.38
C LYS A 10 13.29 21.95 -55.37
N LYS A 11 12.84 20.70 -55.39
CA LYS A 11 12.01 20.13 -54.30
C LYS A 11 12.77 20.19 -52.98
N LYS A 12 12.36 21.08 -52.08
CA LYS A 12 12.88 21.15 -50.70
C LYS A 12 12.64 19.81 -50.00
N LYS A 13 13.72 19.09 -49.67
CA LYS A 13 13.64 17.85 -48.89
C LYS A 13 12.98 18.13 -47.54
N LYS A 14 11.76 17.65 -47.30
CA LYS A 14 11.04 17.76 -46.03
C LYS A 14 11.58 16.85 -44.93
N TRP A 15 12.61 16.06 -45.19
CA TRP A 15 13.17 15.05 -44.28
C TRP A 15 13.72 15.59 -42.94
N PRO A 16 14.49 16.69 -42.88
CA PRO A 16 15.02 17.13 -41.59
C PRO A 16 13.92 17.50 -40.59
N TRP A 17 12.77 17.92 -41.04
CA TRP A 17 11.63 18.27 -40.18
C TRP A 17 10.94 17.03 -39.59
N ILE A 18 10.83 15.97 -40.37
CA ILE A 18 10.26 14.67 -39.95
C ILE A 18 11.19 14.03 -38.87
N VAL A 19 12.49 14.08 -39.07
CA VAL A 19 13.48 13.58 -38.11
C VAL A 19 13.40 14.38 -36.80
N GLY A 20 13.26 15.70 -36.86
CA GLY A 20 13.08 16.54 -35.67
C GLY A 20 11.83 16.20 -34.86
N ILE A 21 10.69 15.96 -35.53
CA ILE A 21 9.45 15.54 -34.85
C ILE A 21 9.62 14.17 -34.20
N LEU A 22 10.30 13.22 -34.85
CA LEU A 22 10.49 11.87 -34.34
C LEU A 22 11.39 11.87 -33.10
N ILE A 23 12.44 12.67 -33.09
CA ILE A 23 13.31 12.86 -31.92
C ILE A 23 12.52 13.51 -30.76
N ALA A 24 11.71 14.54 -31.04
CA ALA A 24 10.88 15.19 -30.01
C ALA A 24 9.86 14.21 -29.40
N LEU A 25 9.26 13.35 -30.21
CA LEU A 25 8.34 12.30 -29.76
C LEU A 25 9.06 11.26 -28.88
N ILE A 26 10.24 10.81 -29.25
CA ILE A 26 11.05 9.87 -28.46
C ILE A 26 11.40 10.50 -27.11
N ILE A 27 11.85 11.76 -27.10
CA ILE A 27 12.16 12.47 -25.85
C ILE A 27 10.92 12.62 -24.97
N ALA A 28 9.75 12.95 -25.55
CA ALA A 28 8.50 13.06 -24.82
C ALA A 28 8.08 11.71 -24.20
N VAL A 29 8.23 10.60 -24.93
CA VAL A 29 7.96 9.25 -24.43
C VAL A 29 8.94 8.86 -23.32
N LEU A 30 10.24 9.16 -23.49
CA LEU A 30 11.24 8.88 -22.45
C LEU A 30 11.00 9.70 -21.18
N LEU A 31 10.62 10.98 -21.32
CA LEU A 31 10.26 11.82 -20.17
C LEU A 31 8.97 11.30 -19.50
N PHE A 32 7.97 10.93 -20.29
CA PHE A 32 6.74 10.33 -19.75
C PHE A 32 7.02 9.04 -18.98
N LEU A 33 7.82 8.13 -19.53
CA LEU A 33 8.23 6.90 -18.87
C LEU A 33 9.08 7.18 -17.62
N TYR A 34 9.98 8.16 -17.67
CA TYR A 34 10.78 8.57 -16.53
C TYR A 34 9.90 9.09 -15.38
N PHE A 35 8.99 10.04 -15.67
CA PHE A 35 8.08 10.56 -14.65
C PHE A 35 7.06 9.52 -14.16
N TYR A 36 6.59 8.65 -15.03
CA TYR A 36 5.68 7.57 -14.64
C TYR A 36 6.37 6.50 -13.77
N HIS A 37 7.67 6.29 -13.97
CA HIS A 37 8.44 5.30 -13.21
C HIS A 37 9.07 5.87 -11.93
N THR A 38 9.23 7.19 -11.83
CA THR A 38 9.82 7.86 -10.67
C THR A 38 8.80 8.45 -9.70
N ASP A 39 7.50 8.43 -10.04
CA ASP A 39 6.45 8.77 -9.08
C ASP A 39 6.07 7.49 -8.31
N PRO A 40 6.53 7.31 -7.06
CA PRO A 40 6.26 6.09 -6.28
C PRO A 40 4.77 5.93 -5.94
N GLY A 41 3.89 6.70 -6.54
CA GLY A 41 2.46 6.69 -6.27
C GLY A 41 2.15 7.07 -4.81
N THR A 42 0.95 7.50 -4.53
CA THR A 42 0.54 7.71 -3.14
C THR A 42 0.56 6.37 -2.40
N PRO A 43 1.28 6.24 -1.27
CA PRO A 43 1.25 5.05 -0.44
C PRO A 43 -0.18 4.58 -0.20
N THR A 44 -0.42 3.28 -0.33
CA THR A 44 -1.75 2.70 -0.18
C THR A 44 -1.70 1.54 0.78
N LEU A 45 -2.50 1.61 1.85
CA LEU A 45 -2.73 0.51 2.80
C LEU A 45 -3.95 -0.28 2.33
N ILE A 46 -3.83 -1.59 2.24
CA ILE A 46 -4.88 -2.47 1.70
C ILE A 46 -5.15 -3.58 2.70
N VAL A 47 -6.42 -3.80 3.04
CA VAL A 47 -6.84 -5.04 3.71
C VAL A 47 -7.16 -6.05 2.61
N GLU A 48 -6.25 -6.99 2.40
CA GLU A 48 -6.40 -8.06 1.41
C GLU A 48 -7.45 -9.06 1.88
N THR A 49 -8.35 -9.43 1.00
CA THR A 49 -9.41 -10.39 1.34
C THR A 49 -9.42 -11.55 0.34
N PRO A 50 -9.61 -12.79 0.82
CA PRO A 50 -9.77 -13.93 -0.07
C PRO A 50 -10.99 -13.74 -0.97
N GLN A 51 -10.93 -14.27 -2.17
CA GLN A 51 -12.02 -14.12 -3.14
C GLN A 51 -13.34 -14.73 -2.65
N LYS A 52 -13.29 -15.80 -1.85
CA LYS A 52 -14.45 -16.44 -1.24
C LYS A 52 -14.05 -17.17 0.04
N LEU A 53 -14.88 -17.03 1.07
CA LEU A 53 -14.88 -17.89 2.26
C LEU A 53 -16.12 -18.77 2.23
N SER A 54 -16.01 -20.05 2.60
CA SER A 54 -17.18 -20.90 2.75
C SER A 54 -17.95 -20.56 4.04
N ALA A 55 -19.27 -20.50 3.99
CA ALA A 55 -20.12 -20.33 5.18
C ALA A 55 -19.94 -21.46 6.20
N SER A 56 -19.49 -22.64 5.78
CA SER A 56 -19.20 -23.80 6.63
C SER A 56 -17.80 -23.78 7.24
N GLN A 57 -16.97 -22.78 6.91
CA GLN A 57 -15.62 -22.69 7.45
C GLN A 57 -15.64 -22.38 8.94
N THR A 58 -15.16 -23.32 9.74
CA THR A 58 -15.00 -23.18 11.18
C THR A 58 -13.57 -22.87 11.60
N GLU A 59 -12.64 -23.01 10.66
CA GLU A 59 -11.22 -22.75 10.89
C GLU A 59 -10.93 -21.23 10.91
N GLU A 60 -9.85 -20.91 11.61
CA GLU A 60 -9.31 -19.56 11.64
C GLU A 60 -8.73 -19.18 10.28
N PHE A 61 -8.80 -17.91 9.94
CA PHE A 61 -8.18 -17.36 8.74
C PHE A 61 -7.53 -16.01 9.02
N THR A 62 -6.57 -15.65 8.21
CA THR A 62 -5.88 -14.37 8.29
C THR A 62 -6.18 -13.50 7.09
N LEU A 63 -6.18 -12.20 7.31
CA LEU A 63 -6.27 -11.17 6.28
C LEU A 63 -5.00 -10.34 6.33
N ASP A 64 -4.28 -10.32 5.23
CA ASP A 64 -3.06 -9.53 5.12
C ASP A 64 -3.41 -8.04 5.01
N VAL A 65 -2.72 -7.23 5.78
CA VAL A 65 -2.74 -5.77 5.64
C VAL A 65 -1.43 -5.38 4.98
N THR A 66 -1.52 -4.99 3.71
CA THR A 66 -0.36 -4.67 2.88
C THR A 66 -0.19 -3.17 2.70
N VAL A 67 1.03 -2.72 2.43
CA VAL A 67 1.34 -1.35 2.05
C VAL A 67 2.12 -1.33 0.73
N SER A 68 1.72 -0.46 -0.19
CA SER A 68 2.37 -0.38 -1.50
C SER A 68 3.71 0.35 -1.48
N ALA A 69 3.89 1.29 -0.58
CA ALA A 69 5.10 2.10 -0.43
C ALA A 69 5.12 2.77 0.95
N LEU A 70 6.29 3.23 1.37
CA LEU A 70 6.47 4.16 2.47
C LEU A 70 7.06 5.47 1.95
N GLY A 71 6.83 6.57 2.67
CA GLY A 71 7.48 7.85 2.40
C GLY A 71 8.97 7.85 2.75
N GLU A 72 9.60 8.99 2.59
CA GLU A 72 11.05 9.17 2.79
C GLU A 72 11.48 9.20 4.27
N ALA A 73 10.53 9.30 5.20
CA ALA A 73 10.82 9.38 6.62
C ALA A 73 11.06 7.99 7.26
N ARG A 74 11.54 8.02 8.49
CA ARG A 74 11.52 6.86 9.38
C ARG A 74 10.26 6.91 10.23
N TYR A 75 9.58 5.79 10.38
CA TYR A 75 8.30 5.70 11.08
C TYR A 75 8.42 4.77 12.30
N PRO A 76 8.75 5.31 13.49
CA PRO A 76 8.88 4.52 14.70
C PRO A 76 7.53 4.12 15.32
N ALA A 77 6.43 4.58 14.77
CA ALA A 77 5.11 4.19 15.20
C ALA A 77 4.15 4.03 14.02
N MET A 78 3.25 3.07 14.16
CA MET A 78 2.12 2.86 13.25
C MET A 78 0.89 2.54 14.08
N SER A 79 -0.25 3.14 13.72
CA SER A 79 -1.55 2.79 14.30
C SER A 79 -2.59 2.65 13.21
N MET A 80 -3.57 1.78 13.46
CA MET A 80 -4.67 1.53 12.56
C MET A 80 -5.94 1.15 13.34
N SER A 81 -7.09 1.66 12.87
CA SER A 81 -8.42 1.26 13.37
C SER A 81 -9.23 0.64 12.25
N VAL A 82 -9.83 -0.53 12.51
CA VAL A 82 -10.66 -1.26 11.55
C VAL A 82 -11.99 -1.60 12.19
N SER A 83 -13.11 -1.16 11.60
CA SER A 83 -14.44 -1.61 12.02
C SER A 83 -14.89 -2.84 11.25
N PHE A 84 -15.62 -3.73 11.94
CA PHE A 84 -16.13 -4.98 11.41
C PHE A 84 -17.41 -5.42 12.12
N ASP A 85 -18.15 -6.34 11.51
CA ASP A 85 -19.37 -6.91 12.13
C ASP A 85 -19.01 -8.02 13.13
N SER A 86 -18.88 -7.66 14.41
CA SER A 86 -18.54 -8.60 15.47
C SER A 86 -19.64 -9.63 15.79
N SER A 87 -20.85 -9.46 15.24
CA SER A 87 -21.91 -10.48 15.34
C SER A 87 -21.68 -11.66 14.39
N ARG A 88 -20.92 -11.46 13.31
CA ARG A 88 -20.63 -12.43 12.25
C ARG A 88 -19.16 -12.83 12.15
N LEU A 89 -18.26 -11.98 12.61
CA LEU A 89 -16.82 -12.25 12.70
C LEU A 89 -16.37 -12.22 14.16
N GLU A 90 -15.49 -13.13 14.51
CA GLU A 90 -14.73 -13.10 15.76
C GLU A 90 -13.29 -12.73 15.46
N PHE A 91 -12.85 -11.61 16.00
CA PHE A 91 -11.45 -11.22 15.93
C PHE A 91 -10.63 -12.00 16.95
N LEU A 92 -9.54 -12.63 16.52
CA LEU A 92 -8.72 -13.51 17.36
C LEU A 92 -7.38 -12.87 17.73
N GLY A 93 -6.94 -11.85 17.00
CA GLY A 93 -5.69 -11.16 17.26
C GLY A 93 -4.99 -10.67 16.00
N VAL A 94 -3.76 -10.23 16.20
CA VAL A 94 -2.87 -9.76 15.16
C VAL A 94 -1.65 -10.68 15.11
N GLU A 95 -1.24 -11.03 13.91
CA GLU A 95 0.01 -11.73 13.64
C GLU A 95 0.99 -10.79 12.92
N GLU A 96 2.27 -11.08 13.04
CA GLU A 96 3.32 -10.33 12.36
C GLU A 96 3.20 -10.46 10.85
N GLY A 97 3.52 -9.37 10.11
CA GLY A 97 3.65 -9.39 8.66
C GLY A 97 5.00 -9.93 8.19
N ASN A 98 5.54 -9.32 7.14
CA ASN A 98 6.88 -9.64 6.63
C ASN A 98 7.79 -8.40 6.53
N ILE A 99 7.28 -7.21 6.90
CA ILE A 99 8.08 -5.99 6.89
C ILE A 99 8.88 -5.93 8.18
N PHE A 100 10.19 -5.89 8.05
CA PHE A 100 11.10 -5.69 9.17
C PHE A 100 11.16 -4.21 9.55
N ILE A 101 11.49 -3.96 10.82
CA ILE A 101 11.85 -2.64 11.33
C ILE A 101 13.34 -2.56 11.50
N LEU A 102 13.91 -1.40 11.16
CA LEU A 102 15.33 -1.16 11.31
C LEU A 102 15.62 -0.96 12.80
N SER A 103 16.45 -1.81 13.37
CA SER A 103 17.13 -1.52 14.61
C SER A 103 18.46 -0.87 14.26
N ASP A 104 18.80 0.22 14.88
CA ASP A 104 20.02 1.05 14.81
C ASP A 104 21.03 0.69 13.68
N GLU A 105 21.65 1.68 13.04
CA GLU A 105 22.60 1.53 11.93
C GLU A 105 23.77 0.55 12.20
N ASN A 106 24.01 0.21 13.47
CA ASN A 106 25.04 -0.73 13.91
C ASN A 106 24.49 -2.09 14.36
N SER A 107 23.18 -2.31 14.36
CA SER A 107 22.61 -3.60 14.71
C SER A 107 22.42 -4.47 13.47
N THR A 108 22.96 -5.66 13.50
CA THR A 108 22.80 -6.68 12.46
C THR A 108 21.45 -7.39 12.54
N GLY A 109 20.54 -6.95 13.41
CA GLY A 109 19.25 -7.60 13.68
C GLY A 109 18.09 -6.87 13.03
N GLN A 110 17.52 -7.42 11.96
CA GLN A 110 16.18 -7.12 11.54
C GLN A 110 15.21 -7.83 12.47
N GLN A 111 14.19 -7.11 12.97
CA GLN A 111 13.13 -7.70 13.79
C GLN A 111 11.76 -7.33 13.22
N LEU A 112 10.76 -8.16 13.48
CA LEU A 112 9.39 -7.85 13.17
C LEU A 112 8.79 -6.92 14.23
N PRO A 113 7.82 -6.05 13.86
CA PRO A 113 7.15 -5.19 14.83
C PRO A 113 6.33 -6.00 15.83
N ASP A 114 6.38 -5.64 17.11
CA ASP A 114 5.51 -6.18 18.15
C ASP A 114 4.20 -5.38 18.19
N TRP A 115 3.10 -6.02 17.80
CA TRP A 115 1.80 -5.38 17.66
C TRP A 115 0.99 -5.46 18.94
N SER A 116 0.48 -4.32 19.37
CA SER A 116 -0.44 -4.21 20.52
C SER A 116 -1.87 -4.09 20.06
N CYS A 117 -2.76 -4.94 20.58
CA CYS A 117 -4.21 -4.85 20.39
C CYS A 117 -4.97 -5.43 21.59
N ASN A 118 -6.24 -5.05 21.75
CA ASN A 118 -7.13 -5.62 22.77
C ASN A 118 -8.25 -6.43 22.08
N VAL A 119 -8.08 -7.74 22.03
CA VAL A 119 -8.98 -8.67 21.35
C VAL A 119 -10.40 -8.62 21.92
N GLN A 120 -10.53 -8.63 23.25
CA GLN A 120 -11.86 -8.61 23.89
C GLN A 120 -12.61 -7.33 23.56
N ASN A 121 -11.99 -6.18 23.79
CA ASN A 121 -12.60 -4.89 23.46
C ASN A 121 -12.96 -4.78 21.98
N SER A 122 -12.12 -5.34 21.09
CA SER A 122 -12.41 -5.34 19.65
C SER A 122 -13.68 -6.11 19.32
N ASN A 123 -13.88 -7.28 19.92
CA ASN A 123 -15.09 -8.07 19.73
C ASN A 123 -16.34 -7.43 20.37
N ASP A 124 -16.18 -6.76 21.51
CA ASP A 124 -17.28 -6.10 22.21
C ASP A 124 -17.76 -4.86 21.45
N THR A 125 -16.85 -4.14 20.80
CA THR A 125 -17.16 -2.88 20.10
C THR A 125 -17.32 -3.00 18.59
N GLY A 126 -16.88 -4.12 17.98
CA GLY A 126 -16.78 -4.26 16.53
C GLY A 126 -15.68 -3.37 15.91
N ARG A 127 -14.69 -2.97 16.72
CA ARG A 127 -13.60 -2.10 16.29
C ARG A 127 -12.25 -2.61 16.78
N ILE A 128 -11.37 -2.94 15.86
CA ILE A 128 -9.98 -3.28 16.12
C ILE A 128 -9.18 -1.99 16.17
N ASN A 129 -8.40 -1.81 17.26
CA ASN A 129 -7.35 -0.82 17.31
C ASN A 129 -6.03 -1.57 17.50
N VAL A 130 -5.12 -1.38 16.55
CA VAL A 130 -3.81 -1.99 16.57
C VAL A 130 -2.74 -0.91 16.50
N MET A 131 -1.66 -1.11 17.24
CA MET A 131 -0.57 -0.15 17.31
C MET A 131 0.78 -0.85 17.44
N TYR A 132 1.77 -0.32 16.74
CA TYR A 132 3.18 -0.50 16.99
C TYR A 132 3.77 0.81 17.48
N LEU A 133 4.61 0.75 18.50
CA LEU A 133 5.36 1.91 19.01
C LEU A 133 6.77 1.48 19.38
N ASP A 134 7.75 2.14 18.76
CA ASP A 134 9.14 1.97 19.19
C ASP A 134 9.40 2.60 20.54
N MET A 135 9.80 1.79 21.52
CA MET A 135 10.15 2.22 22.88
C MET A 135 11.65 2.52 23.03
N THR A 136 12.42 2.47 21.95
CA THR A 136 13.89 2.65 21.99
C THR A 136 14.35 4.05 21.58
N GLY A 137 13.39 4.99 21.40
CA GLY A 137 13.66 6.37 21.01
C GLY A 137 13.85 6.56 19.51
N GLY A 138 13.07 5.88 18.70
CA GLY A 138 13.06 6.01 17.24
C GLY A 138 14.12 5.18 16.53
N LYS A 139 14.78 4.25 17.24
CA LYS A 139 15.81 3.39 16.64
C LYS A 139 15.19 2.31 15.75
N ASN A 140 14.07 1.73 16.18
CA ASN A 140 13.35 0.72 15.45
C ASN A 140 12.21 1.37 14.68
N ALA A 141 12.33 1.44 13.38
CA ALA A 141 11.37 2.16 12.54
C ALA A 141 11.10 1.43 11.22
N PHE A 142 9.89 1.59 10.71
CA PHE A 142 9.61 1.27 9.32
C PHE A 142 10.34 2.27 8.42
N THR A 143 10.95 1.79 7.35
CA THR A 143 11.60 2.61 6.33
C THR A 143 11.34 2.01 4.96
N LYS A 144 11.37 2.84 3.91
CA LYS A 144 11.17 2.37 2.53
C LYS A 144 12.24 1.38 2.07
N GLU A 145 13.47 1.47 2.62
CA GLU A 145 14.59 0.62 2.27
C GLU A 145 14.40 -0.84 2.71
N LEU A 146 13.49 -1.09 3.65
CA LEU A 146 13.17 -2.42 4.14
C LEU A 146 11.96 -3.05 3.45
N LEU A 147 11.31 -2.32 2.54
CA LEU A 147 10.24 -2.88 1.72
C LEU A 147 10.80 -3.80 0.65
N ALA A 148 10.10 -4.90 0.40
CA ALA A 148 10.32 -5.72 -0.79
C ALA A 148 9.73 -5.02 -2.04
N GLU A 149 10.02 -5.55 -3.23
CA GLU A 149 9.42 -5.04 -4.47
C GLU A 149 7.91 -5.25 -4.49
N GLU A 150 7.43 -6.36 -3.92
CA GLU A 150 6.01 -6.74 -3.85
C GLU A 150 5.70 -7.40 -2.49
N ASP A 151 4.41 -7.57 -2.19
CA ASP A 151 3.90 -8.32 -1.04
C ASP A 151 4.37 -7.81 0.34
N ASN A 152 4.38 -6.48 0.51
CA ASN A 152 4.76 -5.87 1.78
C ASN A 152 3.61 -5.96 2.79
N VAL A 153 3.56 -7.05 3.54
CA VAL A 153 2.57 -7.29 4.59
C VAL A 153 3.03 -6.63 5.89
N VAL A 154 2.28 -5.62 6.32
CA VAL A 154 2.52 -4.88 7.57
C VAL A 154 2.19 -5.76 8.78
N LEU A 155 0.99 -6.33 8.76
CA LEU A 155 0.45 -7.23 9.78
C LEU A 155 -0.64 -8.12 9.18
N ARG A 156 -1.06 -9.15 9.95
CA ARG A 156 -2.19 -10.02 9.61
C ARG A 156 -3.26 -9.91 10.69
N LEU A 157 -4.51 -9.67 10.25
CA LEU A 157 -5.68 -9.70 11.13
C LEU A 157 -6.24 -11.12 11.14
N LYS A 158 -6.32 -11.74 12.31
CA LYS A 158 -6.80 -13.11 12.47
C LYS A 158 -8.25 -13.15 12.89
N PHE A 159 -9.06 -13.94 12.18
CA PHE A 159 -10.50 -14.04 12.39
C PHE A 159 -10.98 -15.48 12.36
N ARG A 160 -12.23 -15.65 12.85
CA ARG A 160 -13.09 -16.83 12.67
C ARG A 160 -14.48 -16.39 12.30
N LEU A 161 -15.17 -17.14 11.43
CA LEU A 161 -16.59 -16.92 11.17
C LEU A 161 -17.43 -17.36 12.37
N ARG A 162 -18.46 -16.55 12.71
CA ARG A 162 -19.49 -16.95 13.67
C ARG A 162 -20.60 -17.72 12.96
N GLY A 163 -21.31 -18.60 13.69
CA GLY A 163 -22.34 -19.47 13.12
C GLY A 163 -23.59 -18.78 12.56
N SER A 164 -23.66 -17.44 12.62
CA SER A 164 -24.72 -16.62 12.03
C SER A 164 -24.53 -16.30 10.54
N VAL A 165 -23.36 -16.62 9.99
CA VAL A 165 -22.98 -16.29 8.61
C VAL A 165 -23.64 -17.26 7.62
N ARG A 166 -24.11 -16.73 6.48
CA ARG A 166 -24.80 -17.50 5.43
C ARG A 166 -24.14 -17.26 4.06
N PRO A 167 -24.29 -18.22 3.13
CA PRO A 167 -23.91 -18.00 1.74
C PRO A 167 -24.57 -16.74 1.16
N GLY A 168 -23.80 -15.92 0.47
CA GLY A 168 -24.24 -14.64 -0.10
C GLY A 168 -24.03 -13.44 0.83
N ASP A 169 -23.68 -13.65 2.10
CA ASP A 169 -23.34 -12.54 2.98
C ASP A 169 -22.06 -11.82 2.50
N VAL A 170 -22.05 -10.52 2.75
CA VAL A 170 -20.90 -9.65 2.53
C VAL A 170 -20.53 -9.00 3.86
N LEU A 171 -19.28 -9.15 4.25
CA LEU A 171 -18.74 -8.63 5.50
C LEU A 171 -17.63 -7.63 5.14
N ASP A 172 -17.90 -6.36 5.40
CA ASP A 172 -16.93 -5.29 5.13
C ASP A 172 -16.00 -5.11 6.34
N LEU A 173 -14.74 -4.86 6.06
CA LEU A 173 -13.73 -4.42 7.02
C LEU A 173 -13.32 -3.01 6.62
N ILE A 174 -13.72 -2.02 7.40
CA ILE A 174 -13.54 -0.61 7.07
C ILE A 174 -12.39 -0.07 7.90
N VAL A 175 -11.32 0.33 7.23
CA VAL A 175 -10.22 1.06 7.88
C VAL A 175 -10.68 2.49 8.11
N GLU A 176 -10.88 2.86 9.36
CA GLU A 176 -11.37 4.18 9.76
C GLU A 176 -10.23 5.17 9.90
N ASP A 177 -9.06 4.69 10.33
CA ASP A 177 -7.88 5.50 10.54
C ASP A 177 -6.62 4.65 10.35
N ALA A 178 -5.59 5.22 9.74
CA ALA A 178 -4.27 4.60 9.60
C ALA A 178 -3.20 5.69 9.54
N VAL A 179 -2.18 5.56 10.38
CA VAL A 179 -1.10 6.55 10.50
C VAL A 179 0.24 5.84 10.66
N PHE A 180 1.23 6.26 9.86
CA PHE A 180 2.64 6.01 10.15
C PHE A 180 3.24 7.33 10.65
N ALA A 181 3.58 7.40 11.93
CA ALA A 181 4.12 8.59 12.55
C ALA A 181 5.62 8.71 12.29
N ALA A 182 6.05 9.84 11.73
CA ALA A 182 7.45 10.11 11.44
C ALA A 182 8.25 10.46 12.71
N SER A 183 9.55 10.18 12.69
CA SER A 183 10.47 10.44 13.81
C SER A 183 10.98 11.87 13.87
N ASP A 184 10.76 12.66 12.84
CA ASP A 184 11.19 14.06 12.84
C ASP A 184 10.15 15.00 13.49
N GLU A 185 10.57 16.18 13.86
CA GLU A 185 9.72 17.20 14.50
C GLU A 185 8.68 17.80 13.54
N THR A 186 8.79 17.52 12.24
CA THR A 186 7.86 18.01 11.23
C THR A 186 6.79 16.96 10.95
N GLN A 187 5.61 17.12 11.53
CA GLN A 187 4.43 16.25 11.26
C GLN A 187 4.09 16.12 9.76
N SER A 188 4.65 16.99 8.91
CA SER A 188 4.48 16.94 7.46
C SER A 188 5.02 15.68 6.80
N LEU A 189 5.90 14.93 7.45
CA LEU A 189 6.45 13.66 6.95
C LEU A 189 5.69 12.42 7.44
N ALA A 190 4.77 12.56 8.40
CA ALA A 190 3.89 11.46 8.79
C ALA A 190 2.98 11.07 7.62
N MET A 191 2.76 9.78 7.44
CA MET A 191 1.73 9.30 6.51
C MET A 191 0.40 9.22 7.25
N THR A 192 -0.55 10.05 6.84
CA THR A 192 -1.89 10.18 7.43
C THR A 192 -2.95 10.02 6.35
N THR A 193 -4.22 10.20 6.70
CA THR A 193 -5.37 10.16 5.79
C THR A 193 -5.19 11.02 4.52
N ASP A 194 -4.41 12.09 4.58
CA ASP A 194 -4.17 12.98 3.43
C ASP A 194 -3.07 12.45 2.49
N THR A 195 -2.15 11.64 3.01
CA THR A 195 -0.95 11.15 2.29
C THR A 195 -0.87 9.62 2.20
N LEU A 196 -1.77 8.90 2.84
CA LEU A 196 -1.91 7.45 2.82
C LEU A 196 -3.32 7.10 2.32
N LYS A 197 -3.42 6.50 1.16
CA LYS A 197 -4.68 5.93 0.68
C LYS A 197 -5.00 4.64 1.41
N VAL A 198 -6.28 4.36 1.58
CA VAL A 198 -6.75 3.15 2.22
C VAL A 198 -7.70 2.40 1.30
N LYS A 199 -7.52 1.09 1.18
CA LYS A 199 -8.48 0.16 0.58
C LYS A 199 -9.05 -0.75 1.65
N ASN A 200 -10.36 -0.66 1.83
CA ASN A 200 -11.12 -1.51 2.75
C ASN A 200 -11.15 -2.97 2.29
N GLY A 201 -11.22 -3.87 3.26
CA GLY A 201 -11.45 -5.28 3.01
C GLY A 201 -12.94 -5.59 2.78
N ARG A 202 -13.20 -6.63 1.98
CA ARG A 202 -14.56 -7.11 1.72
C ARG A 202 -14.57 -8.63 1.56
N LEU A 203 -15.16 -9.32 2.52
CA LEU A 203 -15.32 -10.76 2.51
C LEU A 203 -16.64 -11.14 1.87
N VAL A 204 -16.60 -12.01 0.86
CA VAL A 204 -17.78 -12.59 0.23
C VAL A 204 -17.91 -14.04 0.68
N ILE A 205 -19.05 -14.37 1.27
CA ILE A 205 -19.34 -15.70 1.80
C ILE A 205 -19.94 -16.55 0.69
N GLY A 206 -19.28 -17.65 0.37
CA GLY A 206 -19.73 -18.66 -0.57
C GLY A 206 -20.47 -19.83 0.11
N GLU A 207 -20.80 -20.83 -0.69
CA GLU A 207 -21.36 -22.10 -0.23
C GLU A 207 -20.34 -22.95 0.53
#